data_cd54a95b79e911929a1eee71fc53863e
#
_entry.id   cd54a95b79e911929a1eee71fc53863e
#
_cell.length_a   1.000
_cell.length_b   1.000
_cell.length_c   1.000
_cell.angle_alpha   90.00
_cell.angle_beta   90.00
_cell.angle_gamma   90.00
#
_symmetry.space_group_name_H-M   'P 1'
#
loop_
_entity.id
_entity.type
_entity.pdbx_description
1 polymer ?
#
loop_
_entity_poly.entity_id
_entity_poly.type
_entity_poly.pdbx_seq_one_letter_code
_entity_poly.pdbx_strand_id
1 'polypeptide(L)'
;MPRLLRWLALLCLWPLGSLSAHEVLLVGARDEPGVRAFVTALQGQRPGDDVRFMSVAQLPSPSRLKTDTRLILLDSAALEWRLQESPGPMALALRVSRVQAQQRLGDTRPGFLSLLWSDPPVSRQLRLARYLLPQARRVGVLYGDDSRFLLGELRQAAASQGLEIVAQDWPELRDSRPLQRVLANSDVLLGLDDPGLYNATSIKNLLLSSYGRQMALIGPNAGFVRAGALASTHSDQQDWLAVLDQLLDQSPGQWPRSQYPAHFKVSGNQQVARALGLEPIAPNDAAMAIAEEESTP
;
A
#
# COMPACT_ATOMS: atom_id res chain seq x y z
N MET A 1 -76.71 -24.82 -1.14
CA MET A 1 -76.09 -23.91 -0.19
C MET A 1 -74.59 -24.09 -0.35
N PRO A 2 -73.86 -23.19 -1.00
CA PRO A 2 -72.40 -23.27 -1.13
C PRO A 2 -71.73 -22.41 -0.05
N ARG A 3 -70.75 -22.99 0.66
CA ARG A 3 -69.86 -22.32 1.60
C ARG A 3 -68.71 -21.72 0.83
N LEU A 4 -68.65 -20.40 0.81
CA LEU A 4 -67.51 -19.58 0.29
C LEU A 4 -66.27 -19.83 1.14
N LEU A 5 -65.25 -20.38 0.51
CA LEU A 5 -63.93 -20.58 1.06
C LEU A 5 -63.13 -19.22 0.87
N ARG A 6 -62.98 -18.46 1.96
CA ARG A 6 -62.15 -17.28 1.99
C ARG A 6 -60.69 -17.72 2.07
N TRP A 7 -59.96 -17.64 0.97
CA TRP A 7 -58.52 -17.73 0.95
C TRP A 7 -57.98 -16.35 1.35
N LEU A 8 -57.48 -16.26 2.56
CA LEU A 8 -56.68 -15.12 3.04
C LEU A 8 -55.29 -15.25 2.42
N ALA A 9 -55.00 -14.44 1.42
CA ALA A 9 -53.64 -14.28 0.90
C ALA A 9 -52.79 -13.57 1.98
N LEU A 10 -51.99 -14.35 2.70
CA LEU A 10 -50.95 -13.83 3.58
C LEU A 10 -49.85 -13.28 2.69
N LEU A 11 -49.88 -11.98 2.39
CA LEU A 11 -48.78 -11.27 1.79
C LEU A 11 -47.63 -11.28 2.84
N CYS A 12 -46.62 -12.12 2.62
CA CYS A 12 -45.37 -12.04 3.33
C CYS A 12 -44.71 -10.69 2.96
N LEU A 13 -44.95 -9.69 3.76
CA LEU A 13 -44.13 -8.49 3.83
C LEU A 13 -42.75 -8.94 4.36
N TRP A 14 -41.86 -9.39 3.46
CA TRP A 14 -40.46 -9.38 3.77
C TRP A 14 -40.07 -7.94 4.05
N PRO A 15 -39.45 -7.65 5.19
CA PRO A 15 -38.89 -6.35 5.39
C PRO A 15 -37.82 -6.19 4.27
N LEU A 16 -38.12 -5.34 3.29
CA LEU A 16 -37.09 -4.72 2.46
C LEU A 16 -36.18 -4.01 3.46
N GLY A 17 -35.14 -4.70 3.90
CA GLY A 17 -34.06 -4.06 4.65
C GLY A 17 -33.67 -2.82 3.85
N SER A 18 -33.93 -1.65 4.41
CA SER A 18 -33.49 -0.40 3.82
C SER A 18 -32.00 -0.54 3.62
N LEU A 19 -31.54 -0.79 2.37
CA LEU A 19 -30.16 -0.56 2.02
C LEU A 19 -29.94 0.93 2.28
N SER A 20 -29.40 1.22 3.46
CA SER A 20 -29.06 2.57 3.82
C SER A 20 -27.91 2.96 2.89
N ALA A 21 -28.21 3.76 1.86
CA ALA A 21 -27.20 4.31 0.98
C ALA A 21 -26.22 5.11 1.81
N HIS A 22 -24.96 4.67 1.86
CA HIS A 22 -23.93 5.39 2.57
C HIS A 22 -23.34 6.46 1.67
N GLU A 23 -23.13 7.64 2.23
CA GLU A 23 -22.36 8.69 1.57
C GLU A 23 -20.87 8.34 1.66
N VAL A 24 -20.25 8.01 0.51
CA VAL A 24 -18.83 7.70 0.38
C VAL A 24 -18.16 8.83 -0.38
N LEU A 25 -17.38 9.64 0.32
CA LEU A 25 -16.69 10.79 -0.24
C LEU A 25 -15.19 10.49 -0.44
N LEU A 26 -14.77 10.36 -1.69
CA LEU A 26 -13.36 10.27 -2.04
C LEU A 26 -12.77 11.67 -2.21
N VAL A 27 -11.61 11.90 -1.62
CA VAL A 27 -10.93 13.18 -1.62
C VAL A 27 -9.51 13.03 -2.14
N GLY A 28 -9.08 13.92 -3.01
CA GLY A 28 -7.73 13.97 -3.56
C GLY A 28 -7.34 15.37 -3.99
N ALA A 29 -6.05 15.56 -4.31
CA ALA A 29 -5.54 16.86 -4.75
C ALA A 29 -6.21 17.34 -6.04
N ARG A 30 -6.39 16.44 -7.01
CA ARG A 30 -6.89 16.75 -8.36
C ARG A 30 -7.77 15.64 -8.91
N ASP A 31 -8.68 16.02 -9.80
CA ASP A 31 -9.48 15.10 -10.62
C ASP A 31 -8.67 14.63 -11.82
N GLU A 32 -7.92 13.55 -11.66
CA GLU A 32 -7.08 12.94 -12.71
C GLU A 32 -7.76 11.70 -13.32
N PRO A 33 -7.38 11.29 -14.55
CA PRO A 33 -7.98 10.12 -15.21
C PRO A 33 -7.93 8.85 -14.35
N GLY A 34 -6.83 8.61 -13.61
CA GLY A 34 -6.69 7.48 -12.72
C GLY A 34 -7.63 7.54 -11.50
N VAL A 35 -7.88 8.74 -10.97
CA VAL A 35 -8.84 8.96 -9.89
C VAL A 35 -10.26 8.70 -10.38
N ARG A 36 -10.63 9.24 -11.56
CA ARG A 36 -11.94 8.99 -12.16
C ARG A 36 -12.20 7.50 -12.41
N ALA A 37 -11.21 6.79 -12.96
CA ALA A 37 -11.31 5.35 -13.17
C ALA A 37 -11.52 4.58 -11.85
N PHE A 38 -10.83 4.97 -10.79
CA PHE A 38 -10.99 4.39 -9.47
C PHE A 38 -12.38 4.64 -8.89
N VAL A 39 -12.88 5.88 -8.96
CA VAL A 39 -14.22 6.26 -8.50
C VAL A 39 -15.30 5.49 -9.27
N THR A 40 -15.20 5.43 -10.61
CA THR A 40 -16.13 4.68 -11.45
C THR A 40 -16.15 3.19 -11.11
N ALA A 41 -14.97 2.61 -10.87
CA ALA A 41 -14.87 1.20 -10.47
C ALA A 41 -15.53 0.95 -9.10
N LEU A 42 -15.32 1.85 -8.13
CA LEU A 42 -15.96 1.75 -6.82
C LEU A 42 -17.48 1.93 -6.91
N GLN A 43 -17.97 2.89 -7.72
CA GLN A 43 -19.40 3.06 -8.00
C GLN A 43 -20.03 1.80 -8.58
N GLY A 44 -19.33 1.12 -9.50
CA GLY A 44 -19.77 -0.14 -10.08
C GLY A 44 -19.87 -1.30 -9.07
N GLN A 45 -18.97 -1.35 -8.10
CA GLN A 45 -18.99 -2.34 -7.02
C GLN A 45 -20.02 -2.02 -5.92
N ARG A 46 -20.32 -0.73 -5.71
CA ARG A 46 -21.18 -0.22 -4.65
C ARG A 46 -22.39 0.54 -5.20
N PRO A 47 -23.27 -0.08 -6.01
CA PRO A 47 -24.37 0.62 -6.65
C PRO A 47 -25.44 1.14 -5.66
N GLY A 48 -25.44 0.65 -4.41
CA GLY A 48 -26.32 1.10 -3.34
C GLY A 48 -25.78 2.30 -2.55
N ASP A 49 -24.52 2.70 -2.73
CA ASP A 49 -23.89 3.80 -2.03
C ASP A 49 -23.82 5.05 -2.91
N ASP A 50 -23.87 6.25 -2.29
CA ASP A 50 -23.63 7.52 -2.98
C ASP A 50 -22.12 7.82 -2.99
N VAL A 51 -21.43 7.28 -3.98
CA VAL A 51 -19.97 7.41 -4.13
C VAL A 51 -19.64 8.63 -4.97
N ARG A 52 -18.94 9.61 -4.38
CA ARG A 52 -18.56 10.87 -5.03
C ARG A 52 -17.09 11.20 -4.82
N PHE A 53 -16.52 11.93 -5.76
CA PHE A 53 -15.19 12.53 -5.63
C PHE A 53 -15.28 14.05 -5.50
N MET A 54 -14.45 14.62 -4.63
CA MET A 54 -14.21 16.06 -4.57
C MET A 54 -12.73 16.36 -4.43
N SER A 55 -12.25 17.39 -5.11
CA SER A 55 -10.88 17.86 -4.89
C SER A 55 -10.78 18.64 -3.57
N VAL A 56 -9.60 18.60 -2.95
CA VAL A 56 -9.33 19.36 -1.71
C VAL A 56 -9.69 20.84 -1.86
N ALA A 57 -9.44 21.42 -3.03
CA ALA A 57 -9.73 22.83 -3.32
C ALA A 57 -11.25 23.17 -3.30
N GLN A 58 -12.12 22.19 -3.46
CA GLN A 58 -13.57 22.34 -3.50
C GLN A 58 -14.25 22.01 -2.17
N LEU A 59 -13.50 21.44 -1.23
CA LEU A 59 -14.05 20.99 0.04
C LEU A 59 -14.20 22.13 1.05
N PRO A 60 -15.26 22.10 1.88
CA PRO A 60 -15.28 22.88 3.11
C PRO A 60 -14.25 22.33 4.11
N SER A 61 -14.09 22.98 5.26
CA SER A 61 -13.29 22.42 6.34
C SER A 61 -13.86 21.06 6.84
N PRO A 62 -13.00 20.16 7.36
CA PRO A 62 -13.41 18.82 7.81
C PRO A 62 -14.60 18.81 8.78
N SER A 63 -14.66 19.79 9.71
CA SER A 63 -15.73 19.92 10.71
C SER A 63 -17.11 20.25 10.13
N ARG A 64 -17.19 20.71 8.88
CA ARG A 64 -18.45 20.99 8.19
C ARG A 64 -19.03 19.81 7.44
N LEU A 65 -18.27 18.72 7.30
CA LEU A 65 -18.79 17.48 6.73
C LEU A 65 -19.67 16.75 7.75
N LYS A 66 -20.60 15.97 7.25
CA LYS A 66 -21.43 15.11 8.11
C LYS A 66 -20.55 14.05 8.78
N THR A 67 -20.81 13.76 10.03
CA THR A 67 -20.01 12.82 10.84
C THR A 67 -20.15 11.35 10.40
N ASP A 68 -21.24 11.03 9.69
CA ASP A 68 -21.52 9.68 9.14
C ASP A 68 -20.99 9.47 7.72
N THR A 69 -20.45 10.51 7.07
CA THR A 69 -19.78 10.40 5.76
C THR A 69 -18.59 9.43 5.87
N ARG A 70 -18.55 8.45 4.99
CA ARG A 70 -17.38 7.57 4.82
C ARG A 70 -16.32 8.29 3.99
N LEU A 71 -15.34 8.85 4.66
CA LEU A 71 -14.33 9.71 4.05
C LEU A 71 -13.10 8.91 3.64
N ILE A 72 -12.77 8.91 2.34
CA ILE A 72 -11.64 8.18 1.75
C ILE A 72 -10.64 9.18 1.18
N LEU A 73 -9.43 9.21 1.72
CA LEU A 73 -8.37 10.13 1.33
C LEU A 73 -7.43 9.42 0.34
N LEU A 74 -7.26 9.95 -0.86
CA LEU A 74 -6.55 9.28 -1.95
C LEU A 74 -5.08 9.65 -2.07
N ASP A 75 -4.63 10.69 -1.36
CA ASP A 75 -3.26 11.19 -1.43
C ASP A 75 -2.88 12.00 -0.19
N SER A 76 -1.61 12.42 -0.16
CA SER A 76 -1.06 13.20 0.96
C SER A 76 -1.74 14.56 1.13
N ALA A 77 -2.20 15.22 0.06
CA ALA A 77 -2.87 16.51 0.16
C ALA A 77 -4.24 16.37 0.84
N ALA A 78 -4.98 15.28 0.51
CA ALA A 78 -6.22 14.96 1.19
C ALA A 78 -6.00 14.62 2.67
N LEU A 79 -4.92 13.90 2.97
CA LEU A 79 -4.52 13.62 4.36
C LEU A 79 -4.20 14.92 5.11
N GLU A 80 -3.39 15.81 4.54
CA GLU A 80 -3.05 17.09 5.14
C GLU A 80 -4.29 17.95 5.39
N TRP A 81 -5.24 18.00 4.43
CA TRP A 81 -6.50 18.69 4.61
C TRP A 81 -7.30 18.11 5.80
N ARG A 82 -7.42 16.77 5.91
CA ARG A 82 -8.16 16.16 7.01
C ARG A 82 -7.51 16.39 8.38
N LEU A 83 -6.21 16.53 8.44
CA LEU A 83 -5.45 16.78 9.67
C LEU A 83 -5.57 18.23 10.18
N GLN A 84 -6.11 19.16 9.41
CA GLN A 84 -6.27 20.55 9.82
C GLN A 84 -7.18 20.72 11.04
N GLU A 85 -8.18 19.84 11.17
CA GLU A 85 -9.16 19.89 12.25
C GLU A 85 -9.43 18.50 12.83
N SER A 86 -9.53 18.42 14.16
CA SER A 86 -9.93 17.17 14.82
C SER A 86 -11.40 16.82 14.61
N PRO A 87 -12.37 17.76 14.69
CA PRO A 87 -13.77 17.49 14.39
C PRO A 87 -13.97 17.08 12.92
N GLY A 88 -14.99 16.22 12.68
CA GLY A 88 -15.37 15.78 11.35
C GLY A 88 -15.46 14.24 11.26
N PRO A 89 -15.79 13.71 10.07
CA PRO A 89 -15.95 12.28 9.88
C PRO A 89 -14.64 11.51 10.08
N MET A 90 -14.75 10.24 10.45
CA MET A 90 -13.62 9.32 10.40
C MET A 90 -13.16 9.14 8.96
N ALA A 91 -11.86 9.01 8.77
CA ALA A 91 -11.24 8.95 7.47
C ALA A 91 -10.36 7.71 7.30
N LEU A 92 -10.39 7.11 6.12
CA LEU A 92 -9.47 6.08 5.67
C LEU A 92 -8.53 6.68 4.61
N ALA A 93 -7.24 6.75 4.92
CA ALA A 93 -6.24 7.19 3.95
C ALA A 93 -5.72 6.00 3.13
N LEU A 94 -5.79 6.16 1.81
CA LEU A 94 -5.23 5.24 0.82
C LEU A 94 -4.00 5.88 0.17
N ARG A 95 -3.15 5.04 -0.44
CA ARG A 95 -2.00 5.49 -1.25
C ARG A 95 -1.02 6.37 -0.48
N VAL A 96 -0.95 6.19 0.82
CA VAL A 96 0.02 6.82 1.71
C VAL A 96 0.96 5.73 2.21
N SER A 97 2.27 5.89 2.00
CA SER A 97 3.26 4.95 2.51
C SER A 97 3.53 5.18 3.99
N ARG A 98 4.14 4.19 4.64
CA ARG A 98 4.52 4.30 6.05
C ARG A 98 5.47 5.47 6.30
N VAL A 99 6.43 5.70 5.39
CA VAL A 99 7.36 6.83 5.47
C VAL A 99 6.62 8.16 5.32
N GLN A 100 5.72 8.28 4.35
CA GLN A 100 4.92 9.49 4.18
C GLN A 100 4.00 9.76 5.38
N ALA A 101 3.42 8.72 5.96
CA ALA A 101 2.62 8.85 7.17
C ALA A 101 3.49 9.29 8.36
N GLN A 102 4.68 8.72 8.53
CA GLN A 102 5.62 9.12 9.60
C GLN A 102 6.02 10.59 9.50
N GLN A 103 6.33 11.07 8.29
CA GLN A 103 6.65 12.48 8.04
C GLN A 103 5.55 13.45 8.47
N ARG A 104 4.28 13.04 8.34
CA ARG A 104 3.13 13.92 8.60
C ARG A 104 2.52 13.75 9.98
N LEU A 105 2.56 12.57 10.52
CA LEU A 105 1.91 12.21 11.77
C LEU A 105 2.91 12.07 12.94
N GLY A 106 4.19 11.87 12.63
CA GLY A 106 5.18 11.47 13.63
C GLY A 106 4.73 10.16 14.31
N ASP A 107 4.93 10.08 15.61
CA ASP A 107 4.53 8.91 16.42
C ASP A 107 3.05 8.97 16.84
N THR A 108 2.37 10.09 16.60
CA THR A 108 0.98 10.30 17.02
C THR A 108 0.01 10.02 15.88
N ARG A 109 -0.89 9.06 16.07
CA ARG A 109 -1.96 8.77 15.10
C ARG A 109 -3.31 9.24 15.65
N PRO A 110 -3.97 10.22 14.98
CA PRO A 110 -5.29 10.69 15.38
C PRO A 110 -6.31 9.55 15.42
N GLY A 111 -7.21 9.57 16.41
CA GLY A 111 -8.22 8.51 16.58
C GLY A 111 -9.23 8.41 15.43
N PHE A 112 -9.39 9.48 14.67
CA PHE A 112 -10.29 9.57 13.52
C PHE A 112 -9.67 9.08 12.20
N LEU A 113 -8.43 8.59 12.21
CA LEU A 113 -7.69 8.21 11.00
C LEU A 113 -7.37 6.71 11.00
N SER A 114 -7.76 6.05 9.92
CA SER A 114 -7.35 4.71 9.53
C SER A 114 -6.42 4.80 8.31
N LEU A 115 -5.47 3.89 8.19
CA LEU A 115 -4.45 3.90 7.12
C LEU A 115 -4.45 2.56 6.38
N LEU A 116 -4.62 2.59 5.08
CA LEU A 116 -4.36 1.46 4.19
C LEU A 116 -3.06 1.73 3.43
N TRP A 117 -2.01 1.01 3.81
CA TRP A 117 -0.65 1.27 3.35
C TRP A 117 -0.48 1.04 1.86
N SER A 118 0.21 1.96 1.19
CA SER A 118 0.54 1.85 -0.23
C SER A 118 1.82 1.08 -0.50
N ASP A 119 2.75 1.11 0.42
CA ASP A 119 4.00 0.36 0.38
C ASP A 119 3.76 -1.09 0.83
N PRO A 120 4.48 -2.07 0.28
CA PRO A 120 4.37 -3.45 0.73
C PRO A 120 4.96 -3.62 2.13
N PRO A 121 4.48 -4.62 2.92
CA PRO A 121 5.14 -4.98 4.17
C PRO A 121 6.62 -5.32 3.92
N VAL A 122 7.51 -4.86 4.78
CA VAL A 122 8.95 -5.17 4.64
C VAL A 122 9.23 -6.67 4.72
N SER A 123 8.45 -7.41 5.50
CA SER A 123 8.52 -8.89 5.56
C SER A 123 8.23 -9.54 4.22
N ARG A 124 7.23 -9.04 3.49
CA ARG A 124 6.85 -9.55 2.16
C ARG A 124 7.96 -9.31 1.13
N GLN A 125 8.58 -8.15 1.16
CA GLN A 125 9.72 -7.85 0.30
C GLN A 125 10.96 -8.71 0.61
N LEU A 126 11.19 -9.03 1.88
CA LEU A 126 12.25 -9.95 2.29
C LEU A 126 11.98 -11.40 1.85
N ARG A 127 10.72 -11.86 1.94
CA ARG A 127 10.32 -13.16 1.37
C ARG A 127 10.54 -13.20 -0.14
N LEU A 128 10.18 -12.13 -0.85
CA LEU A 128 10.46 -12.03 -2.29
C LEU A 128 11.96 -12.11 -2.58
N ALA A 129 12.78 -11.39 -1.82
CA ALA A 129 14.23 -11.47 -1.95
C ALA A 129 14.75 -12.90 -1.71
N ARG A 130 14.24 -13.57 -0.68
CA ARG A 130 14.61 -14.96 -0.36
C ARG A 130 14.17 -15.95 -1.42
N TYR A 131 12.95 -15.78 -1.95
CA TYR A 131 12.41 -16.62 -3.03
C TYR A 131 13.24 -16.52 -4.31
N LEU A 132 13.56 -15.30 -4.74
CA LEU A 132 14.32 -15.07 -5.99
C LEU A 132 15.83 -15.34 -5.85
N LEU A 133 16.37 -15.17 -4.65
CA LEU A 133 17.80 -15.24 -4.37
C LEU A 133 18.06 -16.14 -3.15
N PRO A 134 17.84 -17.48 -3.27
CA PRO A 134 17.89 -18.39 -2.12
C PRO A 134 19.29 -18.50 -1.48
N GLN A 135 20.35 -18.06 -2.18
CA GLN A 135 21.72 -18.06 -1.66
C GLN A 135 22.07 -16.75 -0.92
N ALA A 136 21.25 -15.69 -1.06
CA ALA A 136 21.50 -14.43 -0.37
C ALA A 136 21.42 -14.62 1.17
N ARG A 137 22.32 -13.97 1.88
CA ARG A 137 22.37 -13.97 3.35
C ARG A 137 22.25 -12.56 3.92
N ARG A 138 22.80 -11.57 3.20
CA ARG A 138 22.89 -10.20 3.66
C ARG A 138 22.10 -9.29 2.74
N VAL A 139 21.12 -8.62 3.31
CA VAL A 139 20.25 -7.66 2.61
C VAL A 139 20.70 -6.25 2.96
N GLY A 140 21.21 -5.54 1.96
CA GLY A 140 21.61 -4.15 2.08
C GLY A 140 20.42 -3.22 2.06
N VAL A 141 20.37 -2.28 2.98
CA VAL A 141 19.31 -1.27 3.09
C VAL A 141 19.93 0.10 3.28
N LEU A 142 19.58 1.02 2.39
CA LEU A 142 19.87 2.45 2.58
C LEU A 142 18.65 3.11 3.23
N TYR A 143 18.88 3.90 4.26
CA TYR A 143 17.83 4.59 4.98
C TYR A 143 18.21 6.05 5.27
N GLY A 144 17.24 6.90 5.46
CA GLY A 144 17.37 8.26 5.97
C GLY A 144 16.63 8.44 7.29
N ASP A 145 16.58 9.66 7.78
CA ASP A 145 15.90 9.97 9.04
C ASP A 145 14.41 9.55 9.00
N ASP A 146 13.75 9.78 7.86
CA ASP A 146 12.32 9.47 7.68
C ASP A 146 12.00 7.98 7.63
N SER A 147 12.95 7.13 7.24
CA SER A 147 12.77 5.67 7.15
C SER A 147 13.51 4.89 8.23
N ARG A 148 14.25 5.55 9.09
CA ARG A 148 15.00 4.93 10.22
C ARG A 148 14.13 4.05 11.12
N PHE A 149 12.87 4.45 11.36
CA PHE A 149 11.94 3.73 12.23
C PHE A 149 11.62 2.31 11.71
N LEU A 150 11.82 2.03 10.41
CA LEU A 150 11.59 0.72 9.80
C LEU A 150 12.68 -0.31 10.15
N LEU A 151 13.86 0.12 10.62
CA LEU A 151 15.01 -0.77 10.82
C LEU A 151 14.78 -1.87 11.85
N GLY A 152 14.01 -1.59 12.91
CA GLY A 152 13.67 -2.59 13.92
C GLY A 152 12.87 -3.75 13.33
N GLU A 153 11.80 -3.42 12.62
CA GLU A 153 10.94 -4.39 11.93
C GLU A 153 11.69 -5.14 10.83
N LEU A 154 12.51 -4.43 10.04
CA LEU A 154 13.35 -5.06 9.01
C LEU A 154 14.28 -6.14 9.58
N ARG A 155 14.96 -5.85 10.68
CA ARG A 155 15.86 -6.81 11.32
C ARG A 155 15.10 -8.01 11.87
N GLN A 156 13.96 -7.79 12.50
CA GLN A 156 13.11 -8.86 13.01
C GLN A 156 12.59 -9.75 11.87
N ALA A 157 12.06 -9.14 10.81
CA ALA A 157 11.55 -9.85 9.64
C ALA A 157 12.67 -10.58 8.86
N ALA A 158 13.88 -10.01 8.79
CA ALA A 158 15.01 -10.65 8.16
C ALA A 158 15.48 -11.89 8.95
N ALA A 159 15.55 -11.77 10.28
CA ALA A 159 15.96 -12.88 11.14
C ALA A 159 15.03 -14.10 10.98
N SER A 160 13.70 -13.89 10.86
CA SER A 160 12.75 -14.98 10.62
C SER A 160 12.94 -15.70 9.26
N GLN A 161 13.61 -15.03 8.31
CA GLN A 161 13.93 -15.57 6.98
C GLN A 161 15.39 -16.09 6.88
N GLY A 162 16.14 -16.10 7.97
CA GLY A 162 17.56 -16.44 7.97
C GLY A 162 18.42 -15.44 7.18
N LEU A 163 18.01 -14.17 7.16
CA LEU A 163 18.68 -13.05 6.51
C LEU A 163 19.24 -12.08 7.55
N GLU A 164 20.30 -11.37 7.20
CA GLU A 164 20.89 -10.30 7.99
C GLU A 164 20.71 -8.95 7.28
N ILE A 165 20.34 -7.90 8.03
CA ILE A 165 20.21 -6.54 7.48
C ILE A 165 21.54 -5.78 7.64
N VAL A 166 22.13 -5.40 6.51
CA VAL A 166 23.26 -4.47 6.43
C VAL A 166 22.69 -3.07 6.16
N ALA A 167 22.40 -2.34 7.22
CA ALA A 167 21.80 -1.01 7.13
C ALA A 167 22.88 0.08 7.05
N GLN A 168 22.70 1.03 6.16
CA GLN A 168 23.59 2.18 6.01
C GLN A 168 22.78 3.48 5.93
N ASP A 169 23.07 4.40 6.81
CA ASP A 169 22.52 5.77 6.76
C ASP A 169 23.03 6.51 5.53
N TRP A 170 22.14 7.20 4.80
CA TRP A 170 22.48 7.95 3.59
C TRP A 170 21.87 9.35 3.62
N PRO A 171 22.37 10.26 4.46
CA PRO A 171 21.81 11.59 4.65
C PRO A 171 21.98 12.50 3.42
N GLU A 172 23.01 12.27 2.61
CA GLU A 172 23.32 13.09 1.43
C GLU A 172 23.46 12.23 0.18
N LEU A 173 22.50 12.33 -0.75
CA LEU A 173 22.48 11.54 -2.00
C LEU A 173 23.71 11.76 -2.90
N ARG A 174 24.40 12.90 -2.76
CA ARG A 174 25.65 13.19 -3.50
C ARG A 174 26.84 12.42 -2.96
N ASP A 175 26.81 12.01 -1.70
CA ASP A 175 27.87 11.17 -1.12
C ASP A 175 27.60 9.70 -1.48
N SER A 176 28.40 9.17 -2.38
CA SER A 176 28.29 7.78 -2.82
C SER A 176 28.88 6.76 -1.82
N ARG A 177 29.60 7.19 -0.79
CA ARG A 177 30.25 6.28 0.17
C ARG A 177 29.29 5.35 0.91
N PRO A 178 28.12 5.82 1.39
CA PRO A 178 27.14 4.91 2.01
C PRO A 178 26.66 3.82 1.04
N LEU A 179 26.34 4.19 -0.20
CA LEU A 179 25.95 3.24 -1.24
C LEU A 179 27.07 2.23 -1.52
N GLN A 180 28.33 2.68 -1.67
CA GLN A 180 29.44 1.76 -1.92
C GLN A 180 29.67 0.81 -0.75
N ARG A 181 29.51 1.29 0.50
CA ARG A 181 29.65 0.44 1.69
C ARG A 181 28.57 -0.65 1.77
N VAL A 182 27.30 -0.29 1.54
CA VAL A 182 26.22 -1.28 1.56
C VAL A 182 26.40 -2.31 0.46
N LEU A 183 26.78 -1.88 -0.76
CA LEU A 183 27.04 -2.77 -1.89
C LEU A 183 28.23 -3.72 -1.63
N ALA A 184 29.25 -3.28 -0.89
CA ALA A 184 30.41 -4.12 -0.59
C ALA A 184 30.13 -5.21 0.45
N ASN A 185 29.09 -5.06 1.25
CA ASN A 185 28.80 -5.92 2.41
C ASN A 185 27.46 -6.66 2.31
N SER A 186 26.79 -6.60 1.17
CA SER A 186 25.48 -7.23 0.96
C SER A 186 25.46 -8.13 -0.27
N ASP A 187 24.49 -9.01 -0.32
CA ASP A 187 24.27 -9.94 -1.43
C ASP A 187 23.10 -9.48 -2.31
N VAL A 188 22.20 -8.67 -1.78
CA VAL A 188 21.04 -8.07 -2.46
C VAL A 188 20.73 -6.72 -1.83
N LEU A 189 20.23 -5.76 -2.60
CA LEU A 189 19.68 -4.51 -2.09
C LEU A 189 18.17 -4.60 -1.94
N LEU A 190 17.64 -4.03 -0.86
CA LEU A 190 16.22 -3.78 -0.64
C LEU A 190 15.96 -2.26 -0.58
N GLY A 191 15.16 -1.77 -1.52
CA GLY A 191 14.68 -0.40 -1.53
C GLY A 191 13.48 -0.23 -0.61
N LEU A 192 13.50 0.83 0.18
CA LEU A 192 12.36 1.27 0.99
C LEU A 192 11.51 2.27 0.20
N ASP A 193 10.21 2.41 0.55
CA ASP A 193 9.37 3.46 -0.06
C ASP A 193 9.61 4.82 0.64
N ASP A 194 10.87 5.25 0.56
CA ASP A 194 11.37 6.52 1.08
C ASP A 194 11.65 7.47 -0.10
N PRO A 195 10.74 8.42 -0.40
CA PRO A 195 10.91 9.32 -1.54
C PRO A 195 12.11 10.27 -1.39
N GLY A 196 12.63 10.47 -0.18
CA GLY A 196 13.87 11.22 0.04
C GLY A 196 15.10 10.51 -0.56
N LEU A 197 15.11 9.16 -0.50
CA LEU A 197 16.24 8.36 -0.96
C LEU A 197 15.98 7.68 -2.32
N TYR A 198 14.78 7.14 -2.53
CA TYR A 198 14.42 6.34 -3.71
C TYR A 198 13.53 7.16 -4.64
N ASN A 199 14.12 8.00 -5.46
CA ASN A 199 13.44 8.93 -6.35
C ASN A 199 14.10 8.99 -7.75
N ALA A 200 13.55 9.78 -8.65
CA ALA A 200 14.04 9.90 -10.02
C ALA A 200 15.51 10.37 -10.13
N THR A 201 16.00 11.08 -9.13
CA THR A 201 17.40 11.58 -9.12
C THR A 201 18.38 10.49 -8.67
N SER A 202 18.04 9.71 -7.65
CA SER A 202 18.93 8.70 -7.05
C SER A 202 18.86 7.34 -7.75
N ILE A 203 17.71 6.98 -8.34
CA ILE A 203 17.46 5.64 -8.91
C ILE A 203 18.50 5.25 -9.95
N LYS A 204 18.92 6.19 -10.82
CA LYS A 204 19.92 5.90 -11.84
C LYS A 204 21.26 5.50 -11.24
N ASN A 205 21.70 6.22 -10.21
CA ASN A 205 22.95 5.92 -9.53
C ASN A 205 22.86 4.59 -8.75
N LEU A 206 21.76 4.34 -8.07
CA LEU A 206 21.50 3.07 -7.38
C LEU A 206 21.59 1.87 -8.35
N LEU A 207 20.87 1.93 -9.46
CA LEU A 207 20.84 0.86 -10.45
C LEU A 207 22.19 0.65 -11.12
N LEU A 208 22.86 1.71 -11.58
CA LEU A 208 24.17 1.58 -12.20
C LEU A 208 25.22 1.03 -11.24
N SER A 209 25.20 1.47 -9.98
CA SER A 209 26.13 0.97 -8.95
C SER A 209 25.87 -0.49 -8.57
N SER A 210 24.60 -0.90 -8.48
CA SER A 210 24.25 -2.30 -8.20
C SER A 210 24.59 -3.22 -9.39
N TYR A 211 24.29 -2.79 -10.63
CA TYR A 211 24.64 -3.57 -11.83
C TYR A 211 26.15 -3.74 -12.00
N GLY A 212 26.95 -2.71 -11.72
CA GLY A 212 28.41 -2.80 -11.75
C GLY A 212 28.97 -3.84 -10.79
N ARG A 213 28.18 -4.31 -9.84
CA ARG A 213 28.52 -5.38 -8.88
C ARG A 213 27.70 -6.67 -9.07
N GLN A 214 26.95 -6.77 -10.16
CA GLN A 214 26.01 -7.88 -10.42
C GLN A 214 25.04 -8.14 -9.25
N MET A 215 24.64 -7.05 -8.56
CA MET A 215 23.78 -7.12 -7.39
C MET A 215 22.33 -6.78 -7.77
N ALA A 216 21.42 -7.65 -7.37
CA ALA A 216 19.98 -7.42 -7.54
C ALA A 216 19.48 -6.31 -6.60
N LEU A 217 18.50 -5.52 -7.08
CA LEU A 217 17.72 -4.59 -6.29
C LEU A 217 16.26 -5.08 -6.24
N ILE A 218 15.76 -5.39 -5.05
CA ILE A 218 14.33 -5.50 -4.80
C ILE A 218 13.80 -4.08 -4.61
N GLY A 219 12.97 -3.64 -5.55
CA GLY A 219 12.47 -2.26 -5.57
C GLY A 219 11.36 -2.03 -4.55
N PRO A 220 11.14 -0.77 -4.11
CA PRO A 220 10.05 -0.44 -3.18
C PRO A 220 8.67 -0.60 -3.82
N ASN A 221 8.57 -0.55 -5.14
CA ASN A 221 7.29 -0.65 -5.87
C ASN A 221 7.50 -1.03 -7.34
N ALA A 222 6.40 -1.30 -8.06
CA ALA A 222 6.44 -1.67 -9.47
C ALA A 222 7.06 -0.60 -10.40
N GLY A 223 7.07 0.67 -10.00
CA GLY A 223 7.74 1.75 -10.74
C GLY A 223 9.25 1.53 -10.81
N PHE A 224 9.85 1.10 -9.71
CA PHE A 224 11.28 0.76 -9.67
C PHE A 224 11.63 -0.46 -10.51
N VAL A 225 10.74 -1.45 -10.60
CA VAL A 225 10.94 -2.62 -11.49
C VAL A 225 10.97 -2.18 -12.95
N ARG A 226 10.07 -1.27 -13.35
CA ARG A 226 10.11 -0.67 -14.71
C ARG A 226 11.38 0.15 -14.96
N ALA A 227 11.92 0.79 -13.93
CA ALA A 227 13.17 1.54 -14.02
C ALA A 227 14.42 0.65 -14.04
N GLY A 228 14.32 -0.63 -13.65
CA GLY A 228 15.43 -1.57 -13.71
C GLY A 228 15.68 -2.37 -12.41
N ALA A 229 14.87 -2.26 -11.36
CA ALA A 229 14.97 -3.18 -10.24
C ALA A 229 14.58 -4.60 -10.67
N LEU A 230 15.08 -5.63 -9.97
CA LEU A 230 14.81 -7.02 -10.29
C LEU A 230 13.35 -7.38 -10.12
N ALA A 231 12.78 -7.06 -8.97
CA ALA A 231 11.39 -7.37 -8.64
C ALA A 231 10.87 -6.47 -7.51
N SER A 232 9.55 -6.50 -7.31
CA SER A 232 8.88 -5.89 -6.16
C SER A 232 7.51 -6.53 -5.98
N THR A 233 6.99 -6.58 -4.75
CA THR A 233 5.58 -6.82 -4.50
C THR A 233 4.82 -5.49 -4.51
N HIS A 234 3.56 -5.51 -4.89
CA HIS A 234 2.69 -4.34 -4.89
C HIS A 234 1.22 -4.76 -4.92
N SER A 235 0.35 -3.89 -4.43
CA SER A 235 -1.09 -4.02 -4.62
C SER A 235 -1.56 -3.06 -5.70
N ASP A 236 -2.48 -3.52 -6.56
CA ASP A 236 -3.03 -2.70 -7.62
C ASP A 236 -4.43 -2.14 -7.25
N GLN A 237 -5.06 -1.50 -8.22
CA GLN A 237 -6.38 -0.91 -8.03
C GLN A 237 -7.44 -1.93 -7.60
N GLN A 238 -7.39 -3.16 -8.11
CA GLN A 238 -8.37 -4.20 -7.76
C GLN A 238 -8.20 -4.66 -6.32
N ASP A 239 -6.95 -4.82 -5.88
CA ASP A 239 -6.63 -5.20 -4.50
C ASP A 239 -7.13 -4.14 -3.51
N TRP A 240 -6.99 -2.86 -3.86
CA TRP A 240 -7.44 -1.74 -3.03
C TRP A 240 -8.97 -1.63 -2.99
N LEU A 241 -9.63 -1.83 -4.13
CA LEU A 241 -11.09 -1.84 -4.21
C LEU A 241 -11.68 -3.00 -3.38
N ALA A 242 -11.06 -4.17 -3.39
CA ALA A 242 -11.50 -5.30 -2.58
C ALA A 242 -11.43 -5.00 -1.07
N VAL A 243 -10.38 -4.33 -0.61
CA VAL A 243 -10.27 -3.91 0.80
C VAL A 243 -11.29 -2.82 1.12
N LEU A 244 -11.48 -1.85 0.22
CA LEU A 244 -12.48 -0.80 0.42
C LEU A 244 -13.89 -1.37 0.52
N ASP A 245 -14.25 -2.31 -0.33
CA ASP A 245 -15.56 -2.95 -0.31
C ASP A 245 -15.86 -3.58 1.06
N GLN A 246 -14.90 -4.33 1.61
CA GLN A 246 -15.01 -4.93 2.94
C GLN A 246 -15.11 -3.88 4.07
N LEU A 247 -14.32 -2.81 4.00
CA LEU A 247 -14.32 -1.76 5.02
C LEU A 247 -15.57 -0.90 4.95
N LEU A 248 -16.10 -0.64 3.76
CA LEU A 248 -17.31 0.15 3.58
C LEU A 248 -18.58 -0.58 4.06
N ASP A 249 -18.54 -1.88 4.30
CA ASP A 249 -19.62 -2.61 4.97
C ASP A 249 -19.61 -2.41 6.50
N GLN A 250 -18.50 -1.92 7.04
CA GLN A 250 -18.34 -1.67 8.47
C GLN A 250 -18.60 -0.19 8.82
N SER A 251 -18.97 0.06 10.06
CA SER A 251 -18.97 1.43 10.58
C SER A 251 -17.56 2.00 10.60
N PRO A 252 -17.34 3.26 10.22
CA PRO A 252 -15.99 3.86 10.22
C PRO A 252 -15.23 3.74 11.54
N GLY A 253 -15.95 3.72 12.68
CA GLY A 253 -15.36 3.49 14.01
C GLY A 253 -14.80 2.07 14.23
N GLN A 254 -15.12 1.12 13.37
CA GLN A 254 -14.62 -0.26 13.42
C GLN A 254 -13.45 -0.50 12.47
N TRP A 255 -13.10 0.49 11.63
CA TRP A 255 -11.95 0.38 10.74
C TRP A 255 -10.66 0.16 11.54
N PRO A 256 -9.79 -0.74 11.12
CA PRO A 256 -8.51 -0.95 11.78
C PRO A 256 -7.67 0.32 11.72
N ARG A 257 -6.85 0.54 12.75
CA ARG A 257 -5.96 1.73 12.81
C ARG A 257 -5.02 1.80 11.62
N SER A 258 -4.52 0.65 11.18
CA SER A 258 -3.78 0.51 9.94
C SER A 258 -3.76 -0.94 9.48
N GLN A 259 -3.67 -1.14 8.16
CA GLN A 259 -3.51 -2.46 7.56
C GLN A 259 -2.84 -2.38 6.19
N TYR A 260 -2.38 -3.51 5.71
CA TYR A 260 -1.97 -3.71 4.33
C TYR A 260 -3.08 -4.39 3.53
N PRO A 261 -3.15 -4.21 2.21
CA PRO A 261 -3.98 -5.06 1.37
C PRO A 261 -3.56 -6.54 1.53
N ALA A 262 -4.55 -7.40 1.74
CA ALA A 262 -4.31 -8.84 1.86
C ALA A 262 -3.81 -9.44 0.53
N HIS A 263 -4.35 -8.94 -0.59
CA HIS A 263 -3.94 -9.36 -1.92
C HIS A 263 -2.84 -8.46 -2.48
N PHE A 264 -1.91 -9.08 -3.19
CA PHE A 264 -0.79 -8.40 -3.82
C PHE A 264 -0.34 -9.16 -5.06
N LYS A 265 0.48 -8.50 -5.86
CA LYS A 265 1.10 -9.02 -7.07
C LYS A 265 2.61 -8.88 -6.98
N VAL A 266 3.31 -9.69 -7.74
CA VAL A 266 4.76 -9.54 -7.97
C VAL A 266 4.99 -8.95 -9.34
N SER A 267 5.78 -7.89 -9.42
CA SER A 267 6.40 -7.44 -10.67
C SER A 267 7.82 -7.96 -10.75
N GLY A 268 8.21 -8.52 -11.89
CA GLY A 268 9.56 -8.99 -12.15
C GLY A 268 10.11 -8.43 -13.47
N ASN A 269 11.40 -8.10 -13.49
CA ASN A 269 12.10 -7.64 -14.68
C ASN A 269 12.93 -8.76 -15.28
N GLN A 270 12.41 -9.38 -16.34
CA GLN A 270 13.05 -10.52 -17.02
C GLN A 270 14.40 -10.19 -17.65
N GLN A 271 14.61 -8.94 -18.06
CA GLN A 271 15.89 -8.51 -18.63
C GLN A 271 16.97 -8.45 -17.54
N VAL A 272 16.59 -7.90 -16.38
CA VAL A 272 17.49 -7.82 -15.21
C VAL A 272 17.78 -9.24 -14.67
N ALA A 273 16.77 -10.10 -14.54
CA ALA A 273 16.96 -11.48 -14.11
C ALA A 273 17.99 -12.19 -15.02
N ARG A 274 17.81 -12.09 -16.34
CA ARG A 274 18.73 -12.68 -17.32
C ARG A 274 20.14 -12.09 -17.24
N ALA A 275 20.25 -10.76 -17.05
CA ALA A 275 21.56 -10.09 -16.93
C ALA A 275 22.31 -10.50 -15.65
N LEU A 276 21.59 -10.88 -14.61
CA LEU A 276 22.14 -11.38 -13.34
C LEU A 276 22.34 -12.92 -13.34
N GLY A 277 22.04 -13.60 -14.44
CA GLY A 277 22.14 -15.06 -14.52
C GLY A 277 21.11 -15.81 -13.67
N LEU A 278 19.98 -15.18 -13.39
CA LEU A 278 18.88 -15.77 -12.62
C LEU A 278 17.87 -16.45 -13.55
N GLU A 279 17.14 -17.43 -13.01
CA GLU A 279 16.01 -18.04 -13.69
C GLU A 279 14.92 -16.99 -14.01
N PRO A 280 14.11 -17.22 -15.06
CA PRO A 280 12.98 -16.35 -15.37
C PRO A 280 12.03 -16.22 -14.19
N ILE A 281 11.68 -14.99 -13.85
CA ILE A 281 10.74 -14.73 -12.77
C ILE A 281 9.33 -15.09 -13.22
N ALA A 282 8.67 -16.00 -12.50
CA ALA A 282 7.26 -16.32 -12.65
C ALA A 282 6.45 -15.52 -11.60
N PRO A 283 5.85 -14.35 -11.95
CA PRO A 283 5.26 -13.45 -10.96
C PRO A 283 4.13 -14.09 -10.14
N ASN A 284 3.29 -14.90 -10.78
CA ASN A 284 2.17 -15.56 -10.10
C ASN A 284 2.65 -16.63 -9.12
N ASP A 285 3.65 -17.43 -9.50
CA ASP A 285 4.19 -18.47 -8.64
C ASP A 285 4.89 -17.84 -7.42
N ALA A 286 5.65 -16.77 -7.64
CA ALA A 286 6.26 -16.01 -6.56
C ALA A 286 5.22 -15.41 -5.61
N ALA A 287 4.13 -14.85 -6.15
CA ALA A 287 3.06 -14.29 -5.32
C ALA A 287 2.35 -15.37 -4.49
N MET A 288 2.08 -16.55 -5.08
CA MET A 288 1.46 -17.67 -4.36
C MET A 288 2.37 -18.20 -3.26
N ALA A 289 3.64 -18.45 -3.54
CA ALA A 289 4.60 -18.94 -2.55
C ALA A 289 4.74 -17.99 -1.35
N ILE A 290 4.82 -16.68 -1.61
CA ILE A 290 4.91 -15.66 -0.54
C ILE A 290 3.61 -15.61 0.27
N ALA A 291 2.44 -15.71 -0.38
CA ALA A 291 1.14 -15.70 0.31
C ALA A 291 0.95 -16.92 1.21
N GLU A 292 1.40 -18.11 0.77
CA GLU A 292 1.39 -19.33 1.60
C GLU A 292 2.24 -19.15 2.86
N GLU A 293 3.46 -18.60 2.71
CA GLU A 293 4.33 -18.31 3.86
C GLU A 293 3.75 -17.25 4.81
N GLU A 294 3.00 -16.26 4.31
CA GLU A 294 2.31 -15.26 5.15
C GLU A 294 1.15 -15.85 5.93
N SER A 295 0.52 -16.91 5.42
CA SER A 295 -0.63 -17.59 6.04
C SER A 295 -0.21 -18.64 7.05
N THR A 296 1.05 -19.04 7.06
CA THR A 296 1.57 -20.03 8.01
C THR A 296 2.05 -19.30 9.28
N PRO A 297 1.48 -19.63 10.46
CA PRO A 297 1.77 -18.94 11.72
C PRO A 297 3.21 -19.16 12.21
#